data_ff36085cf69da171c87857f5f494b7ec
#
_entry.id   ff36085cf69da171c87857f5f494b7ec
#
_cell.length_a   1.000
_cell.length_b   1.000
_cell.length_c   1.000
_cell.angle_alpha   90.00
_cell.angle_beta   90.00
_cell.angle_gamma   90.00
#
_symmetry.space_group_name_H-M   'P 1'
#
loop_
_entity.id
_entity.type
_entity.pdbx_description
1 polymer ?
#
loop_
_entity_poly.entity_id
_entity_poly.type
_entity_poly.pdbx_seq_one_letter_code
_entity_poly.pdbx_strand_id
1 'polypeptide(L)'
;MKKMHLSKFSVAMAAIIFTAVSCSKNADTNTGQEHPATVTEAMMSENEANPDEAAVTTKGEDGNGSRQNNHYLYTESNNTGTNTILVYKIVNNGNLQLQETVDAGGAGTGVKLGSQGAVVIDKDHEWLFAVNAGSNSVSSYSIHNDGGIVLSHTSTVAGTMPVSVTVHGSLLYVLNRGTDNIQGFHIGSGGTLTAIDGSVQPLSGSAVDAPQISFLPNGQWIVVTEKATNTLSTFKIKNDGAVEPGIFTNSTGQTPFGFEFARGEYMVVSNASGGAAGAGTAASYVTGGNGIPHAVNGAKPNYQSAPCWVAVTKFGRYAYTTNTASNNISAYYVAPWGGLYLIDGSAAATDMGPLDIVVADNNYYVYTLNSVSHTITGFHREIFGGLNLVARESGMPDAATGLASY
;
A
#
# COMPACT_ATOMS: atom_id res chain seq x y z
N MET A 1 -51.93 -5.91 48.62
CA MET A 1 -50.72 -6.77 48.62
C MET A 1 -50.86 -7.81 47.51
N LYS A 2 -50.21 -7.59 46.35
CA LYS A 2 -50.16 -8.54 45.21
C LYS A 2 -48.81 -9.18 45.18
N LYS A 3 -48.70 -10.48 45.29
CA LYS A 3 -47.49 -11.29 45.20
C LYS A 3 -47.11 -11.42 43.73
N MET A 4 -45.87 -11.02 43.40
CA MET A 4 -45.27 -11.27 42.10
C MET A 4 -44.63 -12.66 42.09
N HIS A 5 -45.01 -13.48 41.09
CA HIS A 5 -44.38 -14.77 40.78
C HIS A 5 -43.12 -14.53 39.94
N LEU A 6 -41.98 -14.99 40.42
CA LEU A 6 -40.75 -15.14 39.62
C LEU A 6 -40.82 -16.43 38.80
N SER A 7 -40.78 -16.32 37.48
CA SER A 7 -40.60 -17.46 36.59
C SER A 7 -39.12 -17.73 36.37
N LYS A 8 -38.72 -18.96 36.63
CA LYS A 8 -37.34 -19.46 36.38
C LYS A 8 -37.22 -19.81 34.89
N PHE A 9 -36.32 -19.13 34.19
CA PHE A 9 -35.88 -19.56 32.86
C PHE A 9 -34.71 -20.53 33.00
N SER A 10 -34.93 -21.78 32.57
CA SER A 10 -33.87 -22.79 32.41
C SER A 10 -33.16 -22.56 31.06
N VAL A 11 -31.85 -22.35 31.12
CA VAL A 11 -31.00 -22.31 29.91
C VAL A 11 -30.57 -23.74 29.58
N ALA A 12 -31.06 -24.26 28.49
CA ALA A 12 -30.60 -25.53 27.92
C ALA A 12 -29.30 -25.31 27.15
N MET A 13 -28.24 -25.94 27.61
CA MET A 13 -26.91 -25.94 26.97
C MET A 13 -26.92 -27.04 25.91
N ALA A 14 -26.96 -26.67 24.60
CA ALA A 14 -26.82 -27.59 23.50
C ALA A 14 -25.34 -27.83 23.24
N ALA A 15 -24.88 -29.05 23.47
CA ALA A 15 -23.56 -29.51 23.10
C ALA A 15 -23.55 -29.80 21.59
N ILE A 16 -22.78 -29.04 20.83
CA ILE A 16 -22.52 -29.29 19.41
C ILE A 16 -21.31 -30.23 19.32
N ILE A 17 -21.55 -31.45 18.88
CA ILE A 17 -20.51 -32.44 18.56
C ILE A 17 -19.96 -32.11 17.17
N PHE A 18 -18.70 -31.69 17.09
CA PHE A 18 -17.98 -31.56 15.84
C PHE A 18 -17.51 -32.94 15.38
N THR A 19 -18.13 -33.47 14.33
CA THR A 19 -17.56 -34.59 13.57
C THR A 19 -16.47 -34.09 12.63
N ALA A 20 -15.24 -34.53 12.86
CA ALA A 20 -14.13 -34.28 11.95
C ALA A 20 -14.37 -35.01 10.62
N VAL A 21 -14.67 -34.24 9.56
CA VAL A 21 -14.63 -34.76 8.19
C VAL A 21 -13.19 -34.66 7.69
N SER A 22 -12.56 -35.80 7.55
CA SER A 22 -11.28 -35.96 6.85
C SER A 22 -11.48 -35.65 5.37
N CYS A 23 -11.00 -34.50 4.90
CA CYS A 23 -10.89 -34.22 3.48
C CYS A 23 -9.62 -34.90 2.90
N SER A 24 -9.84 -35.81 1.97
CA SER A 24 -8.83 -36.45 1.14
C SER A 24 -8.06 -35.42 0.32
N LYS A 25 -6.73 -35.56 0.27
CA LYS A 25 -5.83 -34.84 -0.61
C LYS A 25 -6.21 -35.07 -2.07
N ASN A 26 -6.67 -34.03 -2.75
CA ASN A 26 -6.55 -33.96 -4.19
C ASN A 26 -5.12 -33.56 -4.53
N ALA A 27 -4.40 -34.43 -5.20
CA ALA A 27 -3.08 -34.16 -5.71
C ALA A 27 -3.20 -33.21 -6.90
N ASP A 28 -2.89 -31.92 -6.70
CA ASP A 28 -2.53 -31.04 -7.79
C ASP A 28 -1.17 -31.47 -8.32
N THR A 29 -1.16 -31.95 -9.55
CA THR A 29 0.05 -32.25 -10.33
C THR A 29 0.67 -30.93 -10.77
N ASN A 30 1.38 -30.28 -9.87
CA ASN A 30 2.31 -29.20 -10.20
C ASN A 30 3.73 -29.76 -10.03
N THR A 31 4.54 -29.62 -11.07
CA THR A 31 5.89 -30.15 -11.24
C THR A 31 6.75 -29.83 -10.00
N GLY A 32 7.22 -30.89 -9.36
CA GLY A 32 7.87 -30.93 -8.07
C GLY A 32 9.18 -30.12 -7.96
N GLN A 33 9.09 -28.84 -7.77
CA GLN A 33 10.13 -28.05 -7.17
C GLN A 33 9.76 -27.88 -5.70
N GLU A 34 10.47 -28.56 -4.79
CA GLU A 34 10.31 -28.37 -3.36
C GLU A 34 10.75 -26.93 -3.02
N HIS A 35 9.81 -26.09 -2.57
CA HIS A 35 10.13 -24.75 -2.10
C HIS A 35 10.68 -24.80 -0.68
N PRO A 36 11.68 -23.96 -0.32
CA PRO A 36 12.24 -23.89 1.03
C PRO A 36 11.16 -23.71 2.08
N ALA A 37 11.31 -24.43 3.22
CA ALA A 37 10.35 -24.37 4.31
C ALA A 37 10.55 -23.16 5.21
N THR A 38 11.80 -22.65 5.28
CA THR A 38 12.19 -21.53 6.16
C THR A 38 12.72 -20.35 5.37
N VAL A 39 12.68 -19.15 5.98
CA VAL A 39 13.25 -17.92 5.40
C VAL A 39 14.75 -18.07 5.15
N THR A 40 15.49 -18.72 6.04
CA THR A 40 16.94 -18.94 5.90
C THR A 40 17.25 -19.85 4.70
N GLU A 41 16.53 -20.94 4.53
CA GLU A 41 16.67 -21.82 3.37
C GLU A 41 16.33 -21.12 2.07
N ALA A 42 15.26 -20.29 2.09
CA ALA A 42 14.86 -19.49 0.93
C ALA A 42 15.94 -18.48 0.53
N MET A 43 16.54 -17.76 1.50
CA MET A 43 17.62 -16.80 1.26
C MET A 43 18.89 -17.49 0.75
N MET A 44 19.25 -18.65 1.29
CA MET A 44 20.44 -19.42 0.91
C MET A 44 20.30 -20.06 -0.49
N SER A 45 19.10 -20.25 -0.98
CA SER A 45 18.86 -20.80 -2.32
C SER A 45 19.15 -19.81 -3.46
N GLU A 46 19.31 -18.51 -3.15
CA GLU A 46 19.69 -17.50 -4.14
C GLU A 46 21.22 -17.45 -4.30
N ASN A 47 21.70 -17.79 -5.47
CA ASN A 47 23.13 -17.72 -5.84
C ASN A 47 23.54 -16.34 -6.39
N GLU A 48 22.62 -15.38 -6.48
CA GLU A 48 22.90 -14.07 -7.06
C GLU A 48 23.29 -13.03 -6.01
N ALA A 49 24.19 -12.10 -6.39
CA ALA A 49 24.50 -10.94 -5.56
C ALA A 49 23.20 -10.19 -5.25
N ASN A 50 22.98 -9.89 -3.98
CA ASN A 50 21.78 -9.20 -3.52
C ASN A 50 21.85 -7.69 -3.78
N PRO A 51 21.16 -7.15 -4.79
CA PRO A 51 21.23 -5.73 -5.10
C PRO A 51 20.59 -4.86 -3.99
N ASP A 52 19.60 -5.38 -3.26
CA ASP A 52 19.01 -4.67 -2.12
C ASP A 52 20.01 -4.52 -0.97
N GLU A 53 20.91 -5.49 -0.78
CA GLU A 53 21.96 -5.41 0.24
C GLU A 53 23.17 -4.61 -0.24
N ALA A 54 23.55 -4.72 -1.52
CA ALA A 54 24.57 -3.89 -2.09
C ALA A 54 24.27 -2.40 -1.91
N ALA A 55 23.02 -2.00 -2.07
CA ALA A 55 22.57 -0.64 -1.82
C ALA A 55 22.80 -0.22 -0.34
N VAL A 56 22.63 -1.10 0.64
CA VAL A 56 22.83 -0.80 2.07
C VAL A 56 24.32 -0.70 2.43
N THR A 57 25.19 -1.48 1.78
CA THR A 57 26.62 -1.56 2.13
C THR A 57 27.47 -0.47 1.47
N THR A 58 27.00 0.16 0.41
CA THR A 58 27.73 1.22 -0.32
C THR A 58 27.66 2.60 0.34
N LYS A 59 27.35 2.67 1.64
CA LYS A 59 27.28 3.91 2.39
C LYS A 59 28.64 4.63 2.36
N GLY A 60 28.75 5.68 1.52
CA GLY A 60 29.67 6.79 1.75
C GLY A 60 31.01 6.76 1.08
N GLU A 61 31.07 6.52 -0.24
CA GLU A 61 32.15 7.07 -1.08
C GLU A 61 31.58 7.87 -2.26
N ASP A 62 30.72 8.84 -2.02
CA ASP A 62 30.44 9.89 -2.99
C ASP A 62 31.53 10.97 -2.96
N GLY A 63 32.77 10.52 -3.09
CA GLY A 63 33.94 11.36 -3.27
C GLY A 63 34.17 11.66 -4.74
N ASN A 64 33.18 12.15 -5.48
CA ASN A 64 33.45 12.93 -6.69
C ASN A 64 32.18 13.68 -7.14
N GLY A 65 32.29 14.99 -7.22
CA GLY A 65 31.24 15.94 -7.49
C GLY A 65 30.41 15.72 -8.75
N SER A 66 29.32 14.98 -8.66
CA SER A 66 28.29 14.98 -9.68
C SER A 66 26.94 14.60 -9.08
N ARG A 67 26.02 15.57 -9.05
CA ARG A 67 24.64 15.56 -8.58
C ARG A 67 24.52 15.05 -7.14
N GLN A 68 24.33 15.96 -6.18
CA GLN A 68 23.71 15.58 -4.92
C GLN A 68 22.41 14.88 -5.28
N ASN A 69 22.32 13.56 -5.07
CA ASN A 69 21.08 12.82 -5.15
C ASN A 69 20.26 13.25 -3.93
N ASN A 70 19.54 14.35 -4.08
CA ASN A 70 18.59 14.80 -3.09
C ASN A 70 17.40 13.85 -3.17
N HIS A 71 16.94 13.33 -2.03
CA HIS A 71 15.75 12.51 -1.93
C HIS A 71 14.70 13.27 -1.15
N TYR A 72 13.46 13.06 -1.51
CA TYR A 72 12.32 13.79 -0.96
C TYR A 72 11.20 12.85 -0.52
N LEU A 73 10.41 13.32 0.44
CA LEU A 73 9.23 12.64 0.94
C LEU A 73 8.04 13.58 0.86
N TYR A 74 6.91 13.10 0.39
CA TYR A 74 5.68 13.86 0.22
C TYR A 74 4.55 13.19 0.98
N THR A 75 3.72 14.03 1.63
CA THR A 75 2.48 13.58 2.27
C THR A 75 1.43 14.68 2.15
N GLU A 76 0.15 14.34 2.21
CA GLU A 76 -0.91 15.34 2.17
C GLU A 76 -1.57 15.55 3.53
N SER A 77 -2.06 16.77 3.78
CA SER A 77 -2.72 17.15 5.04
C SER A 77 -4.13 16.57 5.16
N ASN A 78 -4.82 16.38 4.03
CA ASN A 78 -6.23 16.01 3.93
C ASN A 78 -7.18 16.93 4.76
N ASN A 79 -6.83 18.21 4.90
CA ASN A 79 -7.62 19.20 5.63
C ASN A 79 -8.91 19.56 4.91
N THR A 80 -10.01 19.84 5.64
CA THR A 80 -11.34 20.15 5.09
C THR A 80 -11.45 21.48 4.35
N GLY A 81 -10.65 22.47 4.72
CA GLY A 81 -10.63 23.78 4.05
C GLY A 81 -9.77 23.70 2.79
N THR A 82 -8.48 23.78 2.96
CA THR A 82 -7.48 23.62 1.91
C THR A 82 -6.66 22.38 2.21
N ASN A 83 -6.71 21.40 1.30
CA ASN A 83 -5.77 20.30 1.34
C ASN A 83 -4.40 20.80 0.89
N THR A 84 -3.32 20.29 1.46
CA THR A 84 -1.96 20.71 1.13
C THR A 84 -1.04 19.52 1.02
N ILE A 85 -0.02 19.62 0.17
CA ILE A 85 1.10 18.67 0.10
C ILE A 85 2.26 19.25 0.91
N LEU A 86 2.76 18.47 1.86
CA LEU A 86 3.97 18.77 2.62
C LEU A 86 5.14 18.09 1.93
N VAL A 87 6.18 18.87 1.62
CA VAL A 87 7.41 18.41 0.95
C VAL A 87 8.55 18.41 1.95
N TYR A 88 9.12 17.24 2.17
CA TYR A 88 10.28 17.07 3.05
C TYR A 88 11.50 16.67 2.23
N LYS A 89 12.63 17.30 2.52
CA LYS A 89 13.94 16.83 2.07
C LYS A 89 14.46 15.78 3.03
N ILE A 90 14.90 14.65 2.51
CA ILE A 90 15.63 13.63 3.28
C ILE A 90 17.07 14.11 3.39
N VAL A 91 17.48 14.48 4.59
CA VAL A 91 18.82 14.97 4.87
C VAL A 91 19.68 13.89 5.55
N ASN A 92 20.92 14.22 5.89
CA ASN A 92 21.89 13.30 6.48
C ASN A 92 21.28 12.40 7.56
N ASN A 93 21.60 11.11 7.48
CA ASN A 93 21.12 10.06 8.38
C ASN A 93 19.60 9.82 8.37
N GLY A 94 18.91 10.18 7.27
CA GLY A 94 17.49 9.90 7.11
C GLY A 94 16.55 10.84 7.87
N ASN A 95 17.08 11.95 8.45
CA ASN A 95 16.23 12.97 9.04
C ASN A 95 15.44 13.72 7.97
N LEU A 96 14.26 14.20 8.33
CA LEU A 96 13.39 14.96 7.46
C LEU A 96 13.52 16.47 7.76
N GLN A 97 13.50 17.28 6.73
CA GLN A 97 13.45 18.72 6.81
C GLN A 97 12.30 19.23 5.95
N LEU A 98 11.28 19.82 6.57
CA LEU A 98 10.17 20.44 5.83
C LEU A 98 10.75 21.55 4.93
N GLN A 99 10.53 21.42 3.62
CA GLN A 99 10.99 22.35 2.61
C GLN A 99 9.90 23.36 2.25
N GLU A 100 8.70 22.86 1.97
CA GLU A 100 7.55 23.69 1.60
C GLU A 100 6.22 22.99 1.90
N THR A 101 5.15 23.75 1.82
CA THR A 101 3.76 23.28 1.87
C THR A 101 3.03 23.93 0.72
N VAL A 102 2.43 23.12 -0.16
CA VAL A 102 1.81 23.55 -1.41
C VAL A 102 0.31 23.25 -1.37
N ASP A 103 -0.52 24.21 -1.82
CA ASP A 103 -1.97 24.03 -1.95
C ASP A 103 -2.29 22.87 -2.90
N ALA A 104 -3.17 21.98 -2.49
CA ALA A 104 -3.59 20.84 -3.30
C ALA A 104 -4.66 21.16 -4.36
N GLY A 105 -5.11 22.40 -4.44
CA GLY A 105 -6.15 22.82 -5.39
C GLY A 105 -7.53 22.24 -5.07
N GLY A 106 -7.71 21.66 -3.89
CA GLY A 106 -8.97 21.08 -3.43
C GLY A 106 -9.04 20.93 -1.92
N ALA A 107 -10.06 20.25 -1.43
CA ALA A 107 -10.30 20.01 -0.01
C ALA A 107 -10.18 18.52 0.34
N GLY A 108 -9.61 18.24 1.49
CA GLY A 108 -9.65 16.94 2.13
C GLY A 108 -10.92 16.71 2.96
N THR A 109 -11.00 15.59 3.63
CA THR A 109 -12.14 15.23 4.47
C THR A 109 -11.98 15.65 5.93
N GLY A 110 -10.77 16.01 6.36
CA GLY A 110 -10.44 16.28 7.76
C GLY A 110 -10.39 15.04 8.66
N VAL A 111 -10.54 13.84 8.07
CA VAL A 111 -10.42 12.55 8.76
C VAL A 111 -9.54 11.62 7.96
N LYS A 112 -8.92 10.66 8.64
CA LYS A 112 -8.02 9.68 8.01
C LYS A 112 -8.71 8.91 6.89
N LEU A 113 -8.11 8.84 5.71
CA LEU A 113 -8.71 8.13 4.58
C LEU A 113 -8.64 6.61 4.76
N GLY A 114 -7.66 6.06 5.48
CA GLY A 114 -7.49 4.62 5.61
C GLY A 114 -7.32 3.95 4.25
N SER A 115 -6.42 4.50 3.44
CA SER A 115 -6.09 4.06 2.08
C SER A 115 -4.60 4.16 1.84
N GLN A 116 -4.08 3.46 0.85
CA GLN A 116 -2.71 3.59 0.33
C GLN A 116 -2.74 4.23 -1.05
N GLY A 117 -1.71 5.04 -1.36
CA GLY A 117 -1.61 5.71 -2.65
C GLY A 117 -2.52 6.95 -2.77
N ALA A 118 -2.77 7.67 -1.66
CA ALA A 118 -3.43 8.98 -1.73
C ALA A 118 -2.53 10.03 -2.41
N VAL A 119 -1.21 9.87 -2.29
CA VAL A 119 -0.17 10.62 -3.00
C VAL A 119 0.73 9.63 -3.72
N VAL A 120 0.98 9.85 -5.02
CA VAL A 120 1.88 9.01 -5.82
C VAL A 120 2.75 9.87 -6.74
N ILE A 121 3.90 9.32 -7.13
CA ILE A 121 4.85 9.93 -8.07
C ILE A 121 4.97 9.01 -9.28
N ASP A 122 5.09 9.57 -10.48
CA ASP A 122 5.38 8.80 -11.67
C ASP A 122 6.83 8.26 -11.65
N LYS A 123 7.08 7.21 -12.43
CA LYS A 123 8.41 6.53 -12.44
C LYS A 123 9.56 7.41 -12.94
N ASP A 124 9.25 8.45 -13.70
CA ASP A 124 10.25 9.36 -14.28
C ASP A 124 10.52 10.57 -13.36
N HIS A 125 9.80 10.65 -12.21
CA HIS A 125 9.84 11.70 -11.19
C HIS A 125 9.57 13.10 -11.75
N GLU A 126 8.72 13.17 -12.78
CA GLU A 126 8.28 14.44 -13.38
C GLU A 126 6.98 14.95 -12.75
N TRP A 127 6.13 14.03 -12.30
CA TRP A 127 4.78 14.34 -11.84
C TRP A 127 4.45 13.68 -10.49
N LEU A 128 3.84 14.48 -9.61
CA LEU A 128 3.16 13.99 -8.41
C LEU A 128 1.65 14.14 -8.60
N PHE A 129 0.89 13.16 -8.10
CA PHE A 129 -0.56 13.18 -8.09
C PHE A 129 -1.09 12.96 -6.69
N ALA A 130 -2.15 13.69 -6.31
CA ALA A 130 -2.78 13.58 -5.00
C ALA A 130 -4.31 13.66 -5.12
N VAL A 131 -5.00 12.96 -4.22
CA VAL A 131 -6.46 13.01 -4.12
C VAL A 131 -6.89 14.21 -3.28
N ASN A 132 -8.07 14.79 -3.59
CA ASN A 132 -8.76 15.74 -2.74
C ASN A 132 -10.13 15.12 -2.40
N ALA A 133 -10.13 14.28 -1.36
CA ALA A 133 -11.27 13.39 -1.07
C ALA A 133 -12.54 14.16 -0.66
N GLY A 134 -12.40 15.34 -0.06
CA GLY A 134 -13.52 16.20 0.35
C GLY A 134 -14.14 16.99 -0.79
N SER A 135 -13.37 17.34 -1.83
CA SER A 135 -13.86 18.08 -3.02
C SER A 135 -14.07 17.19 -4.24
N ASN A 136 -13.92 15.85 -4.11
CA ASN A 136 -14.09 14.91 -5.20
C ASN A 136 -13.24 15.28 -6.43
N SER A 137 -11.95 15.50 -6.21
CA SER A 137 -11.01 15.88 -7.27
C SER A 137 -9.65 15.19 -7.08
N VAL A 138 -8.85 15.23 -8.13
CA VAL A 138 -7.46 14.78 -8.16
C VAL A 138 -6.60 15.88 -8.75
N SER A 139 -5.41 16.08 -8.20
CA SER A 139 -4.46 17.12 -8.63
C SER A 139 -3.17 16.52 -9.14
N SER A 140 -2.57 17.19 -10.13
CA SER A 140 -1.24 16.92 -10.66
C SER A 140 -0.29 18.07 -10.36
N TYR A 141 0.96 17.75 -10.11
CA TYR A 141 2.04 18.71 -9.82
C TYR A 141 3.26 18.37 -10.63
N SER A 142 3.91 19.38 -11.21
CA SER A 142 5.26 19.19 -11.73
C SER A 142 6.26 19.14 -10.59
N ILE A 143 7.22 18.20 -10.66
CA ILE A 143 8.30 18.07 -9.69
C ILE A 143 9.55 18.72 -10.25
N HIS A 144 10.22 19.55 -9.45
CA HIS A 144 11.43 20.25 -9.81
C HIS A 144 12.67 19.47 -9.33
N ASN A 145 13.85 19.78 -9.88
CA ASN A 145 15.12 19.12 -9.53
C ASN A 145 15.51 19.27 -8.05
N ASP A 146 14.97 20.24 -7.35
CA ASP A 146 15.18 20.47 -5.91
C ASP A 146 14.08 19.85 -5.05
N GLY A 147 13.22 19.01 -5.64
CA GLY A 147 12.11 18.33 -4.99
C GLY A 147 10.88 19.20 -4.74
N GLY A 148 10.97 20.49 -5.00
CA GLY A 148 9.82 21.39 -4.94
C GLY A 148 8.76 21.00 -5.96
N ILE A 149 7.48 21.30 -5.65
CA ILE A 149 6.37 20.97 -6.53
C ILE A 149 5.54 22.19 -6.87
N VAL A 150 4.97 22.21 -8.07
CA VAL A 150 4.04 23.25 -8.49
C VAL A 150 2.74 22.63 -8.98
N LEU A 151 1.61 23.05 -8.41
CA LEU A 151 0.28 22.63 -8.83
C LEU A 151 0.09 22.97 -10.31
N SER A 152 -0.15 21.96 -11.12
CA SER A 152 -0.32 22.09 -12.57
C SER A 152 -1.78 22.05 -12.98
N HIS A 153 -2.55 21.10 -12.44
CA HIS A 153 -3.96 20.95 -12.81
C HIS A 153 -4.75 20.27 -11.68
N THR A 154 -6.03 20.58 -11.59
CA THR A 154 -6.99 19.88 -10.74
C THR A 154 -8.20 19.48 -11.58
N SER A 155 -8.59 18.20 -11.52
CA SER A 155 -9.75 17.67 -12.25
C SER A 155 -10.75 17.05 -11.28
N THR A 156 -12.04 17.29 -11.50
CA THR A 156 -13.10 16.59 -10.76
C THR A 156 -13.20 15.14 -11.22
N VAL A 157 -13.54 14.24 -10.27
CA VAL A 157 -13.81 12.84 -10.59
C VAL A 157 -15.31 12.59 -10.78
N ALA A 158 -15.66 11.59 -11.59
CA ALA A 158 -17.07 11.19 -11.81
C ALA A 158 -17.65 10.37 -10.63
N GLY A 159 -16.89 10.21 -9.56
CA GLY A 159 -17.30 9.57 -8.34
C GLY A 159 -17.21 10.50 -7.14
N THR A 160 -17.28 9.92 -5.95
CA THR A 160 -17.14 10.65 -4.70
C THR A 160 -16.06 10.00 -3.81
N MET A 161 -15.42 10.83 -2.98
CA MET A 161 -14.42 10.40 -2.02
C MET A 161 -13.27 9.62 -2.69
N PRO A 162 -12.51 10.24 -3.64
CA PRO A 162 -11.29 9.62 -4.16
C PRO A 162 -10.31 9.40 -3.02
N VAL A 163 -9.71 8.20 -2.94
CA VAL A 163 -8.86 7.82 -1.80
C VAL A 163 -7.50 7.26 -2.22
N SER A 164 -7.36 6.89 -3.48
CA SER A 164 -6.13 6.30 -4.00
C SER A 164 -6.01 6.60 -5.48
N VAL A 165 -4.79 6.85 -5.94
CA VAL A 165 -4.47 7.07 -7.35
C VAL A 165 -3.31 6.17 -7.76
N THR A 166 -3.21 5.91 -9.06
CA THR A 166 -2.09 5.18 -9.66
C THR A 166 -1.77 5.71 -11.04
N VAL A 167 -0.51 5.71 -11.42
CA VAL A 167 -0.02 6.25 -12.68
C VAL A 167 0.85 5.25 -13.43
N HIS A 168 0.66 5.15 -14.75
CA HIS A 168 1.53 4.39 -15.63
C HIS A 168 1.61 5.07 -17.01
N GLY A 169 2.81 5.56 -17.37
CA GLY A 169 3.00 6.35 -18.58
C GLY A 169 2.07 7.58 -18.60
N SER A 170 1.24 7.72 -19.62
CA SER A 170 0.30 8.84 -19.75
C SER A 170 -1.11 8.56 -19.17
N LEU A 171 -1.26 7.51 -18.38
CA LEU A 171 -2.54 7.14 -17.77
C LEU A 171 -2.51 7.33 -16.26
N LEU A 172 -3.54 7.98 -15.72
CA LEU A 172 -3.83 8.08 -14.28
C LEU A 172 -5.17 7.39 -14.01
N TYR A 173 -5.25 6.57 -12.97
CA TYR A 173 -6.51 6.02 -12.49
C TYR A 173 -6.74 6.39 -11.03
N VAL A 174 -8.00 6.67 -10.72
CA VAL A 174 -8.47 7.11 -9.40
C VAL A 174 -9.49 6.11 -8.88
N LEU A 175 -9.36 5.75 -7.61
CA LEU A 175 -10.31 4.94 -6.86
C LEU A 175 -11.25 5.85 -6.07
N ASN A 176 -12.54 5.82 -6.38
CA ASN A 176 -13.59 6.59 -5.72
C ASN A 176 -14.33 5.69 -4.73
N ARG A 177 -13.93 5.72 -3.46
CA ARG A 177 -14.49 4.85 -2.42
C ARG A 177 -15.95 5.18 -2.08
N GLY A 178 -16.36 6.43 -2.20
CA GLY A 178 -17.74 6.84 -1.89
C GLY A 178 -18.79 6.35 -2.89
N THR A 179 -18.36 6.00 -4.10
CA THR A 179 -19.21 5.47 -5.19
C THR A 179 -18.80 4.09 -5.67
N ASP A 180 -17.84 3.45 -4.99
CA ASP A 180 -17.34 2.11 -5.31
C ASP A 180 -17.02 1.92 -6.80
N ASN A 181 -16.23 2.85 -7.36
CA ASN A 181 -15.81 2.79 -8.76
C ASN A 181 -14.39 3.29 -8.97
N ILE A 182 -13.84 2.99 -10.14
CA ILE A 182 -12.60 3.56 -10.65
C ILE A 182 -12.88 4.51 -11.81
N GLN A 183 -11.96 5.45 -12.07
CA GLN A 183 -12.00 6.35 -13.23
C GLN A 183 -10.60 6.63 -13.76
N GLY A 184 -10.44 6.66 -15.08
CA GLY A 184 -9.18 6.95 -15.76
C GLY A 184 -9.12 8.37 -16.32
N PHE A 185 -7.89 8.88 -16.41
CA PHE A 185 -7.54 10.15 -17.04
C PHE A 185 -6.32 9.97 -17.95
N HIS A 186 -6.29 10.68 -19.07
CA HIS A 186 -5.07 10.93 -19.81
C HIS A 186 -4.30 12.09 -19.16
N ILE A 187 -3.00 11.89 -18.99
CA ILE A 187 -2.06 12.93 -18.58
C ILE A 187 -1.54 13.59 -19.86
N GLY A 188 -1.93 14.83 -20.10
CA GLY A 188 -1.47 15.63 -21.21
C GLY A 188 -0.24 16.47 -20.88
N SER A 189 0.22 17.26 -21.85
CA SER A 189 1.32 18.19 -21.64
C SER A 189 1.01 19.17 -20.52
N GLY A 190 2.02 19.48 -19.70
CA GLY A 190 1.84 20.35 -18.53
C GLY A 190 0.97 19.75 -17.42
N GLY A 191 0.86 18.42 -17.35
CA GLY A 191 0.13 17.73 -16.28
C GLY A 191 -1.39 17.80 -16.37
N THR A 192 -1.94 18.24 -17.50
CA THR A 192 -3.40 18.33 -17.70
C THR A 192 -4.06 16.97 -17.59
N LEU A 193 -5.13 16.85 -16.81
CA LEU A 193 -5.88 15.60 -16.61
C LEU A 193 -7.19 15.66 -17.40
N THR A 194 -7.32 14.80 -18.41
CA THR A 194 -8.53 14.69 -19.26
C THR A 194 -9.18 13.34 -19.00
N ALA A 195 -10.43 13.34 -18.55
CA ALA A 195 -11.18 12.11 -18.29
C ALA A 195 -11.30 11.23 -19.53
N ILE A 196 -11.14 9.92 -19.36
CA ILE A 196 -11.23 8.93 -20.43
C ILE A 196 -12.67 8.42 -20.51
N ASP A 197 -13.30 8.53 -21.66
CA ASP A 197 -14.63 7.99 -21.91
C ASP A 197 -14.64 6.46 -21.73
N GLY A 198 -15.63 5.94 -21.00
CA GLY A 198 -15.73 4.50 -20.74
C GLY A 198 -14.74 3.95 -19.72
N SER A 199 -13.96 4.80 -19.03
CA SER A 199 -13.04 4.38 -17.97
C SER A 199 -13.69 4.19 -16.61
N VAL A 200 -14.89 4.73 -16.41
CA VAL A 200 -15.63 4.55 -15.15
C VAL A 200 -16.18 3.13 -15.09
N GLN A 201 -15.71 2.33 -14.13
CA GLN A 201 -16.17 0.96 -13.92
C GLN A 201 -16.48 0.72 -12.43
N PRO A 202 -17.58 0.01 -12.13
CA PRO A 202 -17.91 -0.35 -10.77
C PRO A 202 -16.96 -1.40 -10.22
N LEU A 203 -16.78 -1.41 -8.90
CA LEU A 203 -16.13 -2.47 -8.13
C LEU A 203 -17.06 -3.69 -7.99
N SER A 204 -16.68 -4.69 -7.16
CA SER A 204 -17.43 -5.96 -7.05
C SER A 204 -18.84 -5.81 -6.49
N GLY A 205 -19.15 -4.68 -5.86
CA GLY A 205 -20.44 -4.43 -5.23
C GLY A 205 -20.55 -3.01 -4.70
N SER A 206 -21.41 -2.81 -3.71
CA SER A 206 -21.58 -1.56 -2.98
C SER A 206 -21.00 -1.65 -1.57
N ALA A 207 -20.49 -0.54 -1.03
CA ALA A 207 -19.85 -0.46 0.28
C ALA A 207 -18.69 -1.46 0.45
N VAL A 208 -17.92 -1.66 -0.63
CA VAL A 208 -16.78 -2.61 -0.65
C VAL A 208 -15.59 -2.12 0.16
N ASP A 209 -15.56 -0.83 0.53
CA ASP A 209 -14.52 -0.18 1.33
C ASP A 209 -13.12 -0.42 0.76
N ALA A 210 -12.92 -0.08 -0.51
CA ALA A 210 -11.67 -0.29 -1.23
C ALA A 210 -10.59 0.70 -0.77
N PRO A 211 -9.39 0.23 -0.34
CA PRO A 211 -8.34 1.09 0.19
C PRO A 211 -7.25 1.46 -0.82
N GLN A 212 -7.06 0.70 -1.91
CA GLN A 212 -5.98 0.95 -2.84
C GLN A 212 -6.29 0.51 -4.26
N ILE A 213 -5.79 1.30 -5.22
CA ILE A 213 -5.70 0.99 -6.65
C ILE A 213 -4.23 1.06 -7.08
N SER A 214 -3.78 0.15 -7.94
CA SER A 214 -2.48 0.24 -8.61
C SER A 214 -2.49 -0.43 -9.98
N PHE A 215 -1.70 0.12 -10.92
CA PHE A 215 -1.37 -0.62 -12.14
C PHE A 215 -0.52 -1.84 -11.81
N LEU A 216 -0.71 -2.94 -12.55
CA LEU A 216 0.33 -3.97 -12.62
C LEU A 216 1.59 -3.34 -13.26
N PRO A 217 2.81 -3.84 -12.92
CA PRO A 217 4.05 -3.27 -13.44
C PRO A 217 4.16 -3.23 -14.96
N ASN A 218 3.44 -4.11 -15.68
CA ASN A 218 3.38 -4.11 -17.14
C ASN A 218 2.41 -3.07 -17.73
N GLY A 219 1.66 -2.34 -16.91
CA GLY A 219 0.68 -1.33 -17.32
C GLY A 219 -0.56 -1.85 -18.04
N GLN A 220 -0.73 -3.17 -18.17
CA GLN A 220 -1.85 -3.76 -18.93
C GLN A 220 -3.11 -3.97 -18.09
N TRP A 221 -2.97 -3.97 -16.78
CA TRP A 221 -4.03 -4.22 -15.83
C TRP A 221 -3.96 -3.26 -14.64
N ILE A 222 -5.10 -3.04 -14.02
CA ILE A 222 -5.25 -2.37 -12.74
C ILE A 222 -5.72 -3.40 -11.72
N VAL A 223 -5.24 -3.29 -10.48
CA VAL A 223 -5.71 -4.05 -9.33
C VAL A 223 -6.29 -3.10 -8.30
N VAL A 224 -7.39 -3.51 -7.65
CA VAL A 224 -8.01 -2.86 -6.49
C VAL A 224 -8.21 -3.91 -5.42
N THR A 225 -7.84 -3.60 -4.17
CA THR A 225 -8.21 -4.40 -3.01
C THR A 225 -9.53 -3.90 -2.43
N GLU A 226 -10.38 -4.83 -1.95
CA GLU A 226 -11.69 -4.50 -1.36
C GLU A 226 -11.81 -5.18 0.01
N LYS A 227 -11.83 -4.37 1.07
CA LYS A 227 -11.80 -4.86 2.46
C LYS A 227 -13.06 -5.60 2.88
N ALA A 228 -14.23 -5.04 2.56
CA ALA A 228 -15.51 -5.57 3.04
C ALA A 228 -15.95 -6.84 2.31
N THR A 229 -15.55 -7.00 1.05
CA THR A 229 -15.89 -8.17 0.21
C THR A 229 -14.79 -9.22 0.19
N ASN A 230 -13.61 -8.92 0.75
CA ASN A 230 -12.41 -9.77 0.66
C ASN A 230 -12.03 -10.08 -0.79
N THR A 231 -12.07 -9.09 -1.67
CA THR A 231 -11.91 -9.25 -3.11
C THR A 231 -10.65 -8.53 -3.60
N LEU A 232 -10.02 -9.12 -4.61
CA LEU A 232 -9.04 -8.50 -5.51
C LEU A 232 -9.73 -8.29 -6.84
N SER A 233 -9.99 -7.04 -7.19
CA SER A 233 -10.67 -6.66 -8.44
C SER A 233 -9.63 -6.24 -9.46
N THR A 234 -9.69 -6.80 -10.68
CA THR A 234 -8.75 -6.45 -11.75
C THR A 234 -9.49 -5.95 -12.98
N PHE A 235 -8.88 -4.97 -13.67
CA PHE A 235 -9.45 -4.31 -14.84
C PHE A 235 -8.40 -4.27 -15.94
N LYS A 236 -8.74 -4.76 -17.13
CA LYS A 236 -7.83 -4.74 -18.27
C LYS A 236 -7.86 -3.39 -18.98
N ILE A 237 -6.70 -2.82 -19.24
CA ILE A 237 -6.55 -1.57 -19.98
C ILE A 237 -6.71 -1.85 -21.48
N LYS A 238 -7.50 -1.03 -22.15
CA LYS A 238 -7.65 -0.99 -23.61
C LYS A 238 -6.66 -0.01 -24.24
N ASN A 239 -6.51 -0.07 -25.56
CA ASN A 239 -5.57 0.78 -26.29
C ASN A 239 -5.89 2.30 -26.20
N ASP A 240 -7.14 2.65 -25.95
CA ASP A 240 -7.62 4.03 -25.75
C ASP A 240 -7.51 4.50 -24.30
N GLY A 241 -6.97 3.66 -23.43
CA GLY A 241 -6.86 3.92 -22.00
C GLY A 241 -8.14 3.65 -21.20
N ALA A 242 -9.27 3.31 -21.82
CA ALA A 242 -10.44 2.82 -21.09
C ALA A 242 -10.18 1.41 -20.53
N VAL A 243 -11.10 0.89 -19.72
CA VAL A 243 -10.95 -0.46 -19.14
C VAL A 243 -12.08 -1.40 -19.55
N GLU A 244 -11.80 -2.70 -19.54
CA GLU A 244 -12.82 -3.74 -19.63
C GLU A 244 -13.58 -3.88 -18.30
N PRO A 245 -14.77 -4.50 -18.26
CA PRO A 245 -15.45 -4.84 -17.02
C PRO A 245 -14.55 -5.63 -16.06
N GLY A 246 -14.70 -5.39 -14.76
CA GLY A 246 -13.85 -5.98 -13.72
C GLY A 246 -13.96 -7.50 -13.63
N ILE A 247 -12.83 -8.14 -13.27
CA ILE A 247 -12.74 -9.53 -12.83
C ILE A 247 -12.57 -9.52 -11.33
N PHE A 248 -13.39 -10.28 -10.61
CA PHE A 248 -13.46 -10.27 -9.15
C PHE A 248 -12.99 -11.62 -8.60
N THR A 249 -11.87 -11.61 -7.87
CA THR A 249 -11.23 -12.82 -7.32
C THR A 249 -11.19 -12.73 -5.79
N ASN A 250 -11.55 -13.79 -5.10
CA ASN A 250 -11.45 -13.82 -3.64
C ASN A 250 -9.99 -13.75 -3.16
N SER A 251 -9.71 -12.86 -2.22
CA SER A 251 -8.44 -12.85 -1.50
C SER A 251 -8.31 -14.08 -0.61
N THR A 252 -7.10 -14.59 -0.44
CA THR A 252 -6.82 -15.71 0.49
C THR A 252 -6.79 -15.26 1.96
N GLY A 253 -6.67 -13.95 2.22
CA GLY A 253 -6.74 -13.36 3.55
C GLY A 253 -7.99 -12.50 3.73
N GLN A 254 -8.39 -12.26 4.97
CA GLN A 254 -9.52 -11.40 5.30
C GLN A 254 -9.10 -9.94 5.39
N THR A 255 -9.96 -9.05 4.89
CA THR A 255 -9.74 -7.61 4.89
C THR A 255 -8.44 -7.24 4.15
N PRO A 256 -8.29 -7.61 2.84
CA PRO A 256 -7.14 -7.21 2.05
C PRO A 256 -7.07 -5.69 1.98
N PHE A 257 -5.90 -5.14 2.33
CA PHE A 257 -5.73 -3.70 2.50
C PHE A 257 -4.74 -3.15 1.47
N GLY A 258 -3.54 -2.79 1.90
CA GLY A 258 -2.49 -2.29 1.04
C GLY A 258 -1.76 -3.41 0.30
N PHE A 259 -1.16 -3.06 -0.83
CA PHE A 259 -0.32 -3.98 -1.59
C PHE A 259 0.76 -3.24 -2.35
N GLU A 260 1.84 -3.96 -2.67
CA GLU A 260 2.94 -3.46 -3.51
C GLU A 260 3.54 -4.62 -4.31
N PHE A 261 4.22 -4.29 -5.42
CA PHE A 261 4.80 -5.29 -6.31
C PHE A 261 6.26 -5.57 -5.98
N ALA A 262 6.57 -6.85 -5.81
CA ALA A 262 7.91 -7.35 -5.58
C ALA A 262 8.45 -8.07 -6.83
N ARG A 263 9.76 -7.91 -7.09
CA ARG A 263 10.44 -8.58 -8.21
C ARG A 263 9.76 -8.36 -9.58
N GLY A 264 9.06 -7.22 -9.70
CA GLY A 264 8.41 -6.77 -10.93
C GLY A 264 7.08 -7.45 -11.27
N GLU A 265 6.65 -8.51 -10.57
CA GLU A 265 5.41 -9.22 -10.93
C GLU A 265 4.59 -9.76 -9.75
N TYR A 266 5.22 -9.99 -8.59
CA TYR A 266 4.54 -10.59 -7.45
C TYR A 266 3.92 -9.50 -6.58
N MET A 267 2.61 -9.56 -6.39
CA MET A 267 1.88 -8.65 -5.53
C MET A 267 1.89 -9.16 -4.08
N VAL A 268 2.44 -8.39 -3.16
CA VAL A 268 2.36 -8.65 -1.71
C VAL A 268 1.19 -7.87 -1.16
N VAL A 269 0.23 -8.54 -0.53
CA VAL A 269 -1.00 -7.97 0.01
C VAL A 269 -1.03 -8.15 1.52
N SER A 270 -1.25 -7.08 2.27
CA SER A 270 -1.56 -7.14 3.70
C SER A 270 -3.04 -7.46 3.93
N ASN A 271 -3.35 -8.25 4.96
CA ASN A 271 -4.72 -8.59 5.31
C ASN A 271 -4.97 -8.28 6.79
N ALA A 272 -5.75 -7.24 7.04
CA ALA A 272 -5.98 -6.67 8.36
C ALA A 272 -6.86 -7.53 9.29
N SER A 273 -7.51 -8.59 8.78
CA SER A 273 -8.36 -9.53 9.52
C SER A 273 -9.40 -8.84 10.43
N GLY A 274 -10.03 -7.76 9.92
CA GLY A 274 -10.98 -6.95 10.66
C GLY A 274 -10.38 -6.22 11.87
N GLY A 275 -9.06 -6.13 11.99
CA GLY A 275 -8.37 -5.56 13.14
C GLY A 275 -8.25 -6.48 14.35
N ALA A 276 -8.60 -7.77 14.22
CA ALA A 276 -8.52 -8.73 15.33
C ALA A 276 -7.09 -8.88 15.84
N ALA A 277 -6.94 -8.94 17.17
CA ALA A 277 -5.65 -8.96 17.83
C ALA A 277 -4.82 -10.18 17.43
N GLY A 278 -3.60 -9.95 16.95
CA GLY A 278 -2.64 -10.99 16.54
C GLY A 278 -3.06 -11.81 15.32
N ALA A 279 -4.17 -11.44 14.62
CA ALA A 279 -4.73 -12.20 13.51
C ALA A 279 -4.28 -11.70 12.12
N GLY A 280 -3.37 -10.72 12.08
CA GLY A 280 -2.84 -10.16 10.85
C GLY A 280 -2.11 -11.19 9.99
N THR A 281 -2.28 -11.07 8.68
CA THR A 281 -1.59 -11.93 7.70
C THR A 281 -1.07 -11.10 6.52
N ALA A 282 -0.16 -11.68 5.74
CA ALA A 282 0.20 -11.20 4.42
C ALA A 282 0.16 -12.37 3.42
N ALA A 283 -0.12 -12.06 2.16
CA ALA A 283 -0.17 -13.05 1.10
C ALA A 283 0.56 -12.55 -0.14
N SER A 284 1.07 -13.45 -0.97
CA SER A 284 1.64 -13.10 -2.26
C SER A 284 0.85 -13.71 -3.40
N TYR A 285 0.76 -12.95 -4.51
CA TYR A 285 0.02 -13.33 -5.70
C TYR A 285 0.85 -13.07 -6.95
N VAL A 286 0.60 -13.81 -8.01
CA VAL A 286 1.01 -13.49 -9.37
C VAL A 286 -0.24 -13.32 -10.23
N THR A 287 -0.23 -12.31 -11.09
CA THR A 287 -1.35 -12.08 -12.01
C THR A 287 -0.97 -12.59 -13.39
N GLY A 288 -1.69 -13.62 -13.87
CA GLY A 288 -1.48 -14.14 -15.21
C GLY A 288 -1.90 -13.16 -16.30
N GLY A 289 -1.60 -13.46 -17.56
CA GLY A 289 -1.99 -12.64 -18.72
C GLY A 289 -3.50 -12.46 -18.89
N ASN A 290 -4.32 -13.29 -18.22
CA ASN A 290 -5.78 -13.18 -18.15
C ASN A 290 -6.28 -12.24 -17.04
N GLY A 291 -5.39 -11.62 -16.27
CA GLY A 291 -5.71 -10.68 -15.21
C GLY A 291 -6.22 -11.31 -13.91
N ILE A 292 -6.23 -12.63 -13.78
CA ILE A 292 -6.69 -13.31 -12.56
C ILE A 292 -5.52 -13.42 -11.58
N PRO A 293 -5.61 -12.85 -10.35
CA PRO A 293 -4.61 -13.06 -9.32
C PRO A 293 -4.63 -14.51 -8.80
N HIS A 294 -3.50 -15.18 -8.86
CA HIS A 294 -3.27 -16.52 -8.30
C HIS A 294 -2.35 -16.43 -7.10
N ALA A 295 -2.75 -17.00 -5.96
CA ALA A 295 -1.91 -16.99 -4.78
C ALA A 295 -0.67 -17.88 -5.00
N VAL A 296 0.51 -17.28 -4.78
CA VAL A 296 1.79 -18.00 -4.70
C VAL A 296 1.94 -18.59 -3.29
N ASN A 297 1.79 -17.73 -2.28
CA ASN A 297 1.56 -18.16 -0.90
C ASN A 297 0.22 -17.61 -0.45
N GLY A 298 -0.63 -18.46 0.08
CA GLY A 298 -1.83 -18.04 0.80
C GLY A 298 -1.49 -17.20 2.04
N ALA A 299 -2.51 -16.68 2.72
CA ALA A 299 -2.34 -15.82 3.87
C ALA A 299 -1.42 -16.44 4.94
N LYS A 300 -0.29 -15.79 5.22
CA LYS A 300 0.70 -16.17 6.23
C LYS A 300 0.58 -15.28 7.45
N PRO A 301 0.43 -15.83 8.67
CA PRO A 301 0.37 -15.03 9.90
C PRO A 301 1.63 -14.18 10.10
N ASN A 302 1.45 -12.93 10.53
CA ASN A 302 2.53 -12.10 11.06
C ASN A 302 2.44 -11.92 12.58
N TYR A 303 1.37 -12.44 13.20
CA TYR A 303 1.11 -12.40 14.63
C TYR A 303 0.92 -10.98 15.18
N GLN A 304 0.63 -10.02 14.30
CA GLN A 304 0.37 -8.61 14.63
C GLN A 304 -1.09 -8.27 14.38
N SER A 305 -1.49 -7.06 14.80
CA SER A 305 -2.87 -6.59 14.69
C SER A 305 -2.99 -5.50 13.63
N ALA A 306 -3.95 -5.65 12.73
CA ALA A 306 -4.26 -4.73 11.64
C ALA A 306 -3.04 -4.38 10.77
N PRO A 307 -2.37 -5.36 10.09
CA PRO A 307 -1.44 -5.03 9.02
C PRO A 307 -2.22 -4.38 7.86
N CYS A 308 -1.83 -3.16 7.50
CA CYS A 308 -2.61 -2.37 6.56
C CYS A 308 -1.81 -1.95 5.32
N TRP A 309 -0.71 -1.22 5.47
CA TRP A 309 0.06 -0.69 4.34
C TRP A 309 1.27 -1.55 4.04
N VAL A 310 1.65 -1.59 2.76
CA VAL A 310 2.77 -2.39 2.26
C VAL A 310 3.76 -1.49 1.55
N ALA A 311 5.05 -1.67 1.80
CA ALA A 311 6.14 -1.15 1.00
C ALA A 311 7.12 -2.26 0.63
N VAL A 312 7.74 -2.14 -0.54
CA VAL A 312 8.68 -3.13 -1.08
C VAL A 312 9.99 -2.44 -1.43
N THR A 313 11.11 -3.09 -1.18
CA THR A 313 12.43 -2.58 -1.57
C THR A 313 12.56 -2.47 -3.09
N LYS A 314 13.43 -1.59 -3.56
CA LYS A 314 13.60 -1.23 -4.98
C LYS A 314 13.77 -2.44 -5.91
N PHE A 315 14.45 -3.48 -5.44
CA PHE A 315 14.66 -4.71 -6.22
C PHE A 315 13.69 -5.84 -5.85
N GLY A 316 12.74 -5.56 -4.95
CA GLY A 316 11.62 -6.45 -4.65
C GLY A 316 11.95 -7.62 -3.74
N ARG A 317 13.11 -7.63 -3.07
CA ARG A 317 13.55 -8.76 -2.23
C ARG A 317 12.95 -8.73 -0.83
N TYR A 318 12.68 -7.53 -0.30
CA TYR A 318 12.07 -7.36 1.01
C TYR A 318 10.77 -6.57 0.92
N ALA A 319 9.81 -6.98 1.71
CA ALA A 319 8.54 -6.28 1.89
C ALA A 319 8.32 -5.95 3.38
N TYR A 320 7.64 -4.85 3.63
CA TYR A 320 7.30 -4.37 4.96
C TYR A 320 5.81 -4.10 5.06
N THR A 321 5.20 -4.41 6.20
CA THR A 321 3.82 -4.01 6.49
C THR A 321 3.75 -3.23 7.79
N THR A 322 3.03 -2.10 7.79
CA THR A 322 2.68 -1.43 9.04
C THR A 322 1.55 -2.15 9.73
N ASN A 323 1.68 -2.40 11.03
CA ASN A 323 0.67 -3.01 11.86
C ASN A 323 0.04 -1.93 12.75
N THR A 324 -1.04 -1.32 12.26
CA THR A 324 -1.62 -0.10 12.84
C THR A 324 -1.99 -0.23 14.30
N ALA A 325 -2.59 -1.36 14.70
CA ALA A 325 -3.00 -1.60 16.07
C ALA A 325 -1.90 -2.14 16.97
N SER A 326 -0.81 -2.68 16.39
CA SER A 326 0.38 -3.14 17.13
C SER A 326 1.48 -2.07 17.25
N ASN A 327 1.40 -0.97 16.49
CA ASN A 327 2.39 0.11 16.46
C ASN A 327 3.80 -0.37 16.09
N ASN A 328 3.90 -1.21 15.07
CA ASN A 328 5.16 -1.73 14.60
C ASN A 328 5.14 -2.06 13.09
N ILE A 329 6.27 -2.51 12.57
CA ILE A 329 6.46 -2.96 11.21
C ILE A 329 6.82 -4.43 11.21
N SER A 330 6.17 -5.25 10.36
CA SER A 330 6.65 -6.59 10.04
C SER A 330 7.54 -6.57 8.80
N ALA A 331 8.58 -7.40 8.78
CA ALA A 331 9.49 -7.57 7.65
C ALA A 331 9.36 -8.96 7.04
N TYR A 332 9.41 -9.02 5.70
CA TYR A 332 9.29 -10.25 4.93
C TYR A 332 10.40 -10.32 3.88
N TYR A 333 10.82 -11.56 3.60
CA TYR A 333 11.60 -11.90 2.42
C TYR A 333 10.67 -12.39 1.31
N VAL A 334 10.88 -11.90 0.09
CA VAL A 334 10.18 -12.35 -1.13
C VAL A 334 11.16 -13.12 -1.98
N ALA A 335 10.92 -14.42 -2.11
CA ALA A 335 11.77 -15.31 -2.91
C ALA A 335 11.63 -15.05 -4.42
N PRO A 336 12.59 -15.50 -5.27
CA PRO A 336 12.53 -15.31 -6.73
C PRO A 336 11.26 -15.80 -7.41
N TRP A 337 10.62 -16.81 -6.84
CA TRP A 337 9.35 -17.35 -7.32
C TRP A 337 8.12 -16.71 -6.66
N GLY A 338 8.28 -15.59 -5.95
CA GLY A 338 7.21 -14.87 -5.27
C GLY A 338 6.79 -15.44 -3.92
N GLY A 339 7.49 -16.47 -3.41
CA GLY A 339 7.22 -17.03 -2.08
C GLY A 339 7.48 -15.99 -0.99
N LEU A 340 6.51 -15.79 -0.10
CA LEU A 340 6.57 -14.81 0.99
C LEU A 340 6.93 -15.49 2.31
N TYR A 341 7.99 -15.04 2.96
CA TYR A 341 8.50 -15.57 4.21
C TYR A 341 8.62 -14.46 5.26
N LEU A 342 8.00 -14.66 6.43
CA LEU A 342 8.13 -13.72 7.55
C LEU A 342 9.55 -13.79 8.11
N ILE A 343 10.26 -12.66 8.09
CA ILE A 343 11.56 -12.48 8.75
C ILE A 343 11.32 -12.19 10.22
N ASP A 344 10.55 -11.12 10.49
CA ASP A 344 10.20 -10.69 11.85
C ASP A 344 8.82 -10.04 11.85
N GLY A 345 7.94 -10.50 12.74
CA GLY A 345 6.60 -9.91 12.92
C GLY A 345 6.64 -8.52 13.54
N SER A 346 7.73 -8.14 14.22
CA SER A 346 7.92 -6.84 14.89
C SER A 346 9.33 -6.30 14.67
N ALA A 347 9.72 -6.18 13.39
CA ALA A 347 11.07 -5.77 12.97
C ALA A 347 11.47 -4.37 13.47
N ALA A 348 10.52 -3.46 13.66
CA ALA A 348 10.74 -2.16 14.30
C ALA A 348 9.46 -1.65 14.96
N ALA A 349 9.60 -0.99 16.11
CA ALA A 349 8.52 -0.22 16.72
C ALA A 349 8.37 1.14 16.02
N THR A 350 7.11 1.53 15.74
CA THR A 350 6.76 2.86 15.25
C THR A 350 6.23 3.74 16.39
N ASP A 351 5.90 4.98 16.09
CA ASP A 351 4.99 5.75 16.94
C ASP A 351 3.55 5.23 16.75
N MET A 352 2.59 5.75 17.51
CA MET A 352 1.24 5.19 17.56
C MET A 352 0.44 5.42 16.27
N GLY A 353 -0.21 4.35 15.82
CA GLY A 353 -1.12 4.34 14.68
C GLY A 353 -0.42 4.51 13.33
N PRO A 354 0.58 3.68 12.97
CA PRO A 354 1.20 3.76 11.67
C PRO A 354 0.15 3.50 10.59
N LEU A 355 0.01 4.45 9.66
CA LEU A 355 -0.88 4.39 8.50
C LEU A 355 -0.08 4.01 7.26
N ASP A 356 0.56 4.97 6.61
CA ASP A 356 1.28 4.72 5.37
C ASP A 356 2.74 4.36 5.60
N ILE A 357 3.35 3.72 4.61
CA ILE A 357 4.76 3.30 4.61
C ILE A 357 5.34 3.43 3.22
N VAL A 358 6.58 3.89 3.13
CA VAL A 358 7.32 3.94 1.87
C VAL A 358 8.79 3.57 2.10
N VAL A 359 9.37 2.84 1.14
CA VAL A 359 10.83 2.73 1.00
C VAL A 359 11.30 3.90 0.16
N ALA A 360 12.21 4.72 0.69
CA ALA A 360 12.76 5.85 -0.06
C ALA A 360 13.49 5.37 -1.33
N ASP A 361 13.51 6.19 -2.39
CA ASP A 361 14.09 5.82 -3.69
C ASP A 361 15.58 5.40 -3.61
N ASN A 362 16.31 5.98 -2.65
CA ASN A 362 17.71 5.56 -2.38
C ASN A 362 17.82 4.14 -1.78
N ASN A 363 16.70 3.51 -1.44
CA ASN A 363 16.62 2.16 -0.86
C ASN A 363 17.31 1.99 0.52
N TYR A 364 17.72 3.11 1.17
CA TYR A 364 18.34 3.09 2.50
C TYR A 364 17.36 3.27 3.64
N TYR A 365 16.27 4.02 3.39
CA TYR A 365 15.35 4.44 4.45
C TYR A 365 13.95 3.93 4.20
N VAL A 366 13.26 3.64 5.29
CA VAL A 366 11.81 3.34 5.32
C VAL A 366 11.15 4.38 6.20
N TYR A 367 10.06 4.98 5.75
CA TYR A 367 9.30 5.96 6.53
C TYR A 367 7.88 5.49 6.75
N THR A 368 7.33 5.76 7.96
CA THR A 368 5.92 5.53 8.28
C THR A 368 5.26 6.81 8.78
N LEU A 369 4.05 7.07 8.30
CA LEU A 369 3.17 8.12 8.81
C LEU A 369 2.36 7.58 9.99
N ASN A 370 2.47 8.19 11.16
CA ASN A 370 1.83 7.73 12.40
C ASN A 370 0.68 8.67 12.79
N SER A 371 -0.54 8.21 12.58
CA SER A 371 -1.74 9.06 12.62
C SER A 371 -2.24 9.42 14.01
N VAL A 372 -1.85 8.68 15.04
CA VAL A 372 -2.26 8.97 16.43
C VAL A 372 -1.22 9.84 17.12
N SER A 373 0.05 9.63 16.80
CA SER A 373 1.15 10.45 17.32
C SER A 373 1.41 11.71 16.51
N HIS A 374 0.80 11.86 15.32
CA HIS A 374 1.05 12.97 14.38
C HIS A 374 2.53 13.13 14.05
N THR A 375 3.18 12.01 13.71
CA THR A 375 4.61 11.95 13.41
C THR A 375 4.88 11.17 12.12
N ILE A 376 6.08 11.39 11.56
CA ILE A 376 6.70 10.44 10.62
C ILE A 376 7.90 9.83 11.34
N THR A 377 7.98 8.49 11.39
CA THR A 377 9.17 7.78 11.86
C THR A 377 9.96 7.26 10.68
N GLY A 378 11.29 7.48 10.70
CA GLY A 378 12.23 7.02 9.70
C GLY A 378 13.16 5.95 10.24
N PHE A 379 13.39 4.92 9.43
CA PHE A 379 14.24 3.78 9.78
C PHE A 379 15.33 3.62 8.74
N HIS A 380 16.57 3.39 9.17
CA HIS A 380 17.61 2.89 8.28
C HIS A 380 17.38 1.41 8.06
N ARG A 381 17.36 1.00 6.79
CA ARG A 381 17.23 -0.41 6.41
C ARG A 381 18.59 -1.09 6.58
N GLU A 382 18.59 -2.21 7.26
CA GLU A 382 19.75 -3.06 7.45
C GLU A 382 19.77 -4.20 6.41
N ILE A 383 20.90 -4.87 6.32
CA ILE A 383 21.01 -6.12 5.57
C ILE A 383 19.98 -7.14 6.08
N PHE A 384 19.52 -8.02 5.20
CA PHE A 384 18.48 -9.02 5.50
C PHE A 384 17.12 -8.46 5.95
N GLY A 385 16.85 -7.17 5.59
CA GLY A 385 15.53 -6.56 5.81
C GLY A 385 15.29 -6.01 7.21
N GLY A 386 16.30 -5.98 8.10
CA GLY A 386 16.19 -5.34 9.41
C GLY A 386 15.97 -3.82 9.30
N LEU A 387 15.45 -3.21 10.37
CA LEU A 387 15.13 -1.78 10.47
C LEU A 387 15.64 -1.18 11.77
N ASN A 388 16.41 -0.08 11.68
CA ASN A 388 16.88 0.70 12.84
C ASN A 388 16.27 2.12 12.80
N LEU A 389 15.59 2.52 13.87
CA LEU A 389 15.05 3.87 14.01
C LEU A 389 16.15 4.93 13.92
N VAL A 390 16.00 5.90 13.02
CA VAL A 390 16.98 6.98 12.81
C VAL A 390 16.37 8.38 12.82
N ALA A 391 15.06 8.52 12.53
CA ALA A 391 14.41 9.81 12.42
C ALA A 391 13.02 9.79 13.05
N ARG A 392 12.62 10.96 13.55
CA ARG A 392 11.25 11.22 14.01
C ARG A 392 10.93 12.69 13.71
N GLU A 393 9.97 12.93 12.83
CA GLU A 393 9.43 14.24 12.53
C GLU A 393 8.04 14.36 13.16
N SER A 394 7.75 15.49 13.80
CA SER A 394 6.48 15.74 14.52
C SER A 394 5.70 16.88 13.88
N GLY A 395 4.44 17.04 14.29
CA GLY A 395 3.60 18.12 13.81
C GLY A 395 2.87 17.83 12.51
N MET A 396 2.69 16.53 12.18
CA MET A 396 1.85 16.14 11.05
C MET A 396 0.41 16.58 11.29
N PRO A 397 -0.30 17.05 10.23
CA PRO A 397 -1.74 17.31 10.31
C PRO A 397 -2.52 16.10 10.82
N ASP A 398 -3.61 16.36 11.57
CA ASP A 398 -4.43 15.30 12.21
C ASP A 398 -4.99 14.27 11.23
N ALA A 399 -5.30 14.72 10.01
CA ALA A 399 -5.85 13.89 8.95
C ALA A 399 -4.83 13.48 7.88
N ALA A 400 -3.52 13.75 8.11
CA ALA A 400 -2.48 13.45 7.13
C ALA A 400 -2.55 12.02 6.60
N THR A 401 -2.34 11.86 5.29
CA THR A 401 -2.47 10.59 4.57
C THR A 401 -1.56 10.59 3.34
N GLY A 402 -1.23 9.39 2.83
CA GLY A 402 -0.34 9.23 1.69
C GLY A 402 1.13 9.47 2.03
N LEU A 403 2.00 8.59 1.56
CA LEU A 403 3.46 8.78 1.53
C LEU A 403 3.98 8.40 0.15
N ALA A 404 4.75 9.31 -0.46
CA ALA A 404 5.50 9.04 -1.68
C ALA A 404 6.93 9.58 -1.53
N SER A 405 7.90 8.94 -2.17
CA SER A 405 9.31 9.35 -2.09
C SER A 405 10.03 9.14 -3.42
N TYR A 406 10.97 10.01 -3.73
CA TYR A 406 11.95 9.83 -4.79
C TYR A 406 13.32 10.35 -4.40
#